data_4fd95057495e8efcf4684a2925b51428
#
_entry.id   4fd95057495e8efcf4684a2925b51428
#
_cell.length_a   1.000
_cell.length_b   1.000
_cell.length_c   1.000
_cell.angle_alpha   90.00
_cell.angle_beta   90.00
_cell.angle_gamma   90.00
#
_symmetry.space_group_name_H-M   'P 1'
#
loop_
_entity.id
_entity.type
_entity.pdbx_description
1 polymer ?
#
loop_
_entity_poly.entity_id
_entity_poly.type
_entity_poly.pdbx_seq_one_letter_code
_entity_poly.pdbx_strand_id
1 'polypeptide(L)'
;MNRREKEETISSLQKQIDRYKGAVLTNFRGLKVEQISQIRKRLREEKISFHVVKNTLMKRAAKGTDLEKINPYFEGPTAMAVSYGNPISLVKIILDFVKTQPALEIKVGLIEGEVVAPGEMKNLASMPSREVLFAQILGGIQMPAAQVGGVVHSLFQQVLGVLKARADQLAGSAEAAPGTDQ
;
A
#
# COMPACT_ATOMS: atom_id res chain seq x y z
N MET A 1 26.80 28.68 -9.35
CA MET A 1 25.54 28.40 -10.09
C MET A 1 25.00 29.73 -10.60
N ASN A 2 25.05 29.94 -11.91
CA ASN A 2 24.60 31.15 -12.56
C ASN A 2 23.06 31.30 -12.53
N ARG A 3 22.56 32.51 -12.77
CA ARG A 3 21.11 32.79 -12.75
C ARG A 3 20.36 31.96 -13.80
N ARG A 4 20.94 31.79 -14.99
CA ARG A 4 20.40 30.93 -16.07
C ARG A 4 20.34 29.46 -15.69
N GLU A 5 21.39 28.91 -15.09
CA GLU A 5 21.42 27.52 -14.60
C GLU A 5 20.34 27.23 -13.54
N LYS A 6 20.01 28.23 -12.71
CA LYS A 6 18.95 28.12 -11.72
C LYS A 6 17.58 28.10 -12.38
N GLU A 7 17.35 28.92 -13.37
CA GLU A 7 16.10 29.00 -14.13
C GLU A 7 15.86 27.72 -14.95
N GLU A 8 16.90 27.19 -15.59
CA GLU A 8 16.87 25.91 -16.30
C GLU A 8 16.58 24.74 -15.34
N THR A 9 17.21 24.72 -14.17
CA THR A 9 16.96 23.70 -13.15
C THR A 9 15.53 23.79 -12.61
N ILE A 10 15.01 24.98 -12.36
CA ILE A 10 13.63 25.18 -11.91
C ILE A 10 12.65 24.71 -12.99
N SER A 11 12.87 25.05 -14.26
CA SER A 11 11.99 24.63 -15.36
C SER A 11 12.01 23.12 -15.58
N SER A 12 13.16 22.47 -15.42
CA SER A 12 13.28 21.01 -15.50
C SER A 12 12.58 20.32 -14.31
N LEU A 13 12.69 20.87 -13.11
CA LEU A 13 11.99 20.38 -11.93
C LEU A 13 10.48 20.56 -12.06
N GLN A 14 10.01 21.70 -12.57
CA GLN A 14 8.58 21.92 -12.81
C GLN A 14 8.00 20.90 -13.78
N LYS A 15 8.66 20.61 -14.90
CA LYS A 15 8.23 19.58 -15.85
C LYS A 15 8.17 18.18 -15.24
N GLN A 16 9.03 17.88 -14.28
CA GLN A 16 9.00 16.61 -13.55
C GLN A 16 7.87 16.61 -12.51
N ILE A 17 7.60 17.75 -11.90
CA ILE A 17 6.56 17.96 -10.91
C ILE A 17 5.17 17.87 -11.57
N ASP A 18 4.94 18.41 -12.76
CA ASP A 18 3.64 18.41 -13.43
C ASP A 18 3.10 17.02 -13.78
N ARG A 19 3.97 16.01 -13.83
CA ARG A 19 3.63 14.62 -14.18
C ARG A 19 3.60 13.65 -12.99
N TYR A 20 3.83 14.13 -11.78
CA TYR A 20 3.90 13.24 -10.63
C TYR A 20 2.50 12.82 -10.14
N LYS A 21 2.41 11.58 -9.62
CA LYS A 21 1.25 11.08 -8.90
C LYS A 21 1.50 10.96 -7.40
N GLY A 22 2.77 10.94 -7.00
CA GLY A 22 3.17 10.92 -5.61
C GLY A 22 4.61 11.39 -5.44
N ALA A 23 4.87 12.11 -4.37
CA ALA A 23 6.18 12.57 -3.96
C ALA A 23 6.41 12.31 -2.47
N VAL A 24 7.61 11.87 -2.12
CA VAL A 24 7.99 11.66 -0.71
C VAL A 24 9.27 12.41 -0.43
N LEU A 25 9.25 13.22 0.62
CA LEU A 25 10.42 13.90 1.12
C LEU A 25 11.11 13.08 2.20
N THR A 26 12.40 12.87 2.04
CA THR A 26 13.23 12.12 2.98
C THR A 26 14.43 12.91 3.40
N ASN A 27 14.87 12.68 4.64
CA ASN A 27 16.15 13.12 5.14
C ASN A 27 17.21 12.06 4.82
N PHE A 28 18.27 12.42 4.12
CA PHE A 28 19.35 11.49 3.74
C PHE A 28 20.63 11.64 4.58
N ARG A 29 20.56 12.40 5.66
CA ARG A 29 21.72 12.65 6.52
C ARG A 29 22.18 11.35 7.19
N GLY A 30 23.48 11.04 7.03
CA GLY A 30 24.07 9.84 7.65
C GLY A 30 24.05 8.59 6.74
N LEU A 31 23.52 8.67 5.53
CA LEU A 31 23.61 7.58 4.57
C LEU A 31 24.97 7.52 3.87
N LYS A 32 25.53 6.31 3.72
CA LYS A 32 26.72 6.07 2.90
C LYS A 32 26.39 6.13 1.41
N VAL A 33 27.37 6.44 0.58
CA VAL A 33 27.20 6.54 -0.89
C VAL A 33 26.67 5.23 -1.49
N GLU A 34 27.13 4.09 -0.99
CA GLU A 34 26.66 2.77 -1.42
C GLU A 34 25.17 2.57 -1.16
N GLN A 35 24.68 2.99 0.00
CA GLN A 35 23.28 2.90 0.39
C GLN A 35 22.38 3.76 -0.50
N ILE A 36 22.81 4.99 -0.79
CA ILE A 36 22.10 5.89 -1.72
C ILE A 36 22.04 5.25 -3.12
N SER A 37 23.12 4.61 -3.55
CA SER A 37 23.18 3.94 -4.85
C SER A 37 22.23 2.74 -4.93
N GLN A 38 22.11 1.96 -3.86
CA GLN A 38 21.16 0.85 -3.75
C GLN A 38 19.71 1.34 -3.77
N ILE A 39 19.41 2.41 -3.01
CA ILE A 39 18.08 3.04 -3.03
C ILE A 39 17.72 3.50 -4.44
N ARG A 40 18.63 4.20 -5.12
CA ARG A 40 18.41 4.66 -6.49
C ARG A 40 18.16 3.51 -7.47
N LYS A 41 18.90 2.40 -7.34
CA LYS A 41 18.73 1.24 -8.21
C LYS A 41 17.33 0.65 -8.08
N ARG A 42 16.90 0.36 -6.87
CA ARG A 42 15.54 -0.18 -6.60
C ARG A 42 14.42 0.76 -7.01
N LEU A 43 14.58 2.06 -6.74
CA LEU A 43 13.58 3.05 -7.13
C LEU A 43 13.45 3.17 -8.66
N ARG A 44 14.56 3.03 -9.41
CA ARG A 44 14.54 3.05 -10.87
C ARG A 44 13.80 1.84 -11.47
N GLU A 45 13.88 0.69 -10.86
CA GLU A 45 13.16 -0.52 -11.29
C GLU A 45 11.64 -0.29 -11.33
N GLU A 46 11.12 0.51 -10.39
CA GLU A 46 9.71 0.89 -10.28
C GLU A 46 9.37 2.24 -10.95
N LYS A 47 10.25 2.75 -11.82
CA LYS A 47 10.09 4.05 -12.52
C LYS A 47 9.92 5.24 -11.57
N ILE A 48 10.59 5.20 -10.42
CA ILE A 48 10.60 6.25 -9.42
C ILE A 48 11.93 7.01 -9.54
N SER A 49 11.82 8.33 -9.60
CA SER A 49 13.00 9.22 -9.67
C SER A 49 13.37 9.69 -8.27
N PHE A 50 14.66 9.55 -7.90
CA PHE A 50 15.19 9.99 -6.61
C PHE A 50 16.23 11.08 -6.83
N HIS A 51 15.92 12.30 -6.39
CA HIS A 51 16.76 13.47 -6.55
C HIS A 51 17.04 14.14 -5.22
N VAL A 52 18.31 14.53 -5.02
CA VAL A 52 18.68 15.44 -3.95
C VAL A 52 18.50 16.85 -4.48
N VAL A 53 17.66 17.62 -3.84
CA VAL A 53 17.28 18.96 -4.28
C VAL A 53 17.66 20.02 -3.26
N LYS A 54 18.01 21.20 -3.77
CA LYS A 54 18.24 22.35 -2.92
C LYS A 54 16.90 22.96 -2.51
N ASN A 55 16.63 23.05 -1.21
CA ASN A 55 15.34 23.49 -0.65
C ASN A 55 14.86 24.83 -1.22
N THR A 56 15.79 25.80 -1.40
CA THR A 56 15.44 27.12 -1.95
C THR A 56 14.96 27.08 -3.39
N LEU A 57 15.48 26.17 -4.21
CA LEU A 57 15.02 25.97 -5.60
C LEU A 57 13.69 25.25 -5.62
N MET A 58 13.56 24.27 -4.75
CA MET A 58 12.32 23.47 -4.63
C MET A 58 11.15 24.33 -4.16
N LYS A 59 11.32 25.16 -3.15
CA LYS A 59 10.31 26.13 -2.69
C LYS A 59 9.85 27.08 -3.81
N ARG A 60 10.74 27.42 -4.76
CA ARG A 60 10.37 28.24 -5.92
C ARG A 60 9.65 27.44 -7.00
N ALA A 61 10.09 26.20 -7.24
CA ALA A 61 9.46 25.32 -8.22
C ALA A 61 8.07 24.82 -7.77
N ALA A 62 7.86 24.69 -6.45
CA ALA A 62 6.60 24.25 -5.84
C ALA A 62 5.48 25.30 -5.88
N LYS A 63 5.81 26.57 -6.13
CA LYS A 63 4.81 27.64 -6.21
C LYS A 63 3.81 27.37 -7.34
N GLY A 64 2.52 27.37 -6.99
CA GLY A 64 1.44 27.09 -7.95
C GLY A 64 1.17 25.60 -8.20
N THR A 65 1.79 24.70 -7.45
CA THR A 65 1.52 23.26 -7.49
C THR A 65 1.11 22.75 -6.10
N ASP A 66 0.54 21.53 -6.03
CA ASP A 66 0.18 20.91 -4.74
C ASP A 66 1.36 20.73 -3.79
N LEU A 67 2.58 20.75 -4.30
CA LEU A 67 3.82 20.74 -3.50
C LEU A 67 4.00 21.98 -2.61
N GLU A 68 3.22 23.03 -2.84
CA GLU A 68 3.24 24.20 -1.97
C GLU A 68 2.79 23.88 -0.55
N LYS A 69 1.88 22.91 -0.40
CA LYS A 69 1.38 22.43 0.91
C LYS A 69 2.49 21.85 1.80
N ILE A 70 3.55 21.33 1.19
CA ILE A 70 4.69 20.74 1.92
C ILE A 70 5.90 21.69 2.05
N ASN A 71 5.75 22.95 1.69
CA ASN A 71 6.79 23.98 1.87
C ASN A 71 7.39 24.07 3.28
N PRO A 72 6.63 23.93 4.39
CA PRO A 72 7.18 23.94 5.74
C PRO A 72 8.20 22.82 5.99
N TYR A 73 8.07 21.69 5.30
CA TYR A 73 8.93 20.52 5.51
C TYR A 73 10.23 20.55 4.70
N PHE A 74 10.45 21.59 3.86
CA PHE A 74 11.73 21.80 3.17
C PHE A 74 12.76 22.45 4.09
N GLU A 75 13.15 21.75 5.15
CA GLU A 75 14.20 22.15 6.07
C GLU A 75 15.31 21.10 6.13
N GLY A 76 16.56 21.55 6.30
CA GLY A 76 17.72 20.65 6.36
C GLY A 76 18.00 19.86 5.07
N PRO A 77 18.79 18.77 5.14
CA PRO A 77 19.09 17.94 3.97
C PRO A 77 17.83 17.20 3.51
N THR A 78 17.46 17.44 2.25
CA THR A 78 16.20 16.91 1.70
C THR A 78 16.46 16.22 0.36
N ALA A 79 16.06 14.98 0.28
CA ALA A 79 15.93 14.23 -0.97
C ALA A 79 14.46 14.04 -1.26
N MET A 80 14.11 14.11 -2.54
CA MET A 80 12.76 13.93 -3.03
C MET A 80 12.71 12.69 -3.91
N ALA A 81 11.80 11.78 -3.60
CA ALA A 81 11.45 10.65 -4.44
C ALA A 81 10.11 10.95 -5.11
N VAL A 82 10.06 10.83 -6.43
CA VAL A 82 8.88 11.16 -7.25
C VAL A 82 8.45 9.92 -8.01
N SER A 83 7.18 9.54 -7.89
CA SER A 83 6.55 8.47 -8.66
C SER A 83 5.67 9.03 -9.75
N TYR A 84 5.83 8.50 -10.96
CA TYR A 84 4.98 8.80 -12.11
C TYR A 84 3.89 7.75 -12.33
N GLY A 85 3.98 6.62 -11.64
CA GLY A 85 3.06 5.50 -11.76
C GLY A 85 2.20 5.30 -10.51
N ASN A 86 2.56 4.31 -9.71
CA ASN A 86 1.84 3.95 -8.49
C ASN A 86 2.48 4.61 -7.26
N PRO A 87 1.79 5.55 -6.57
CA PRO A 87 2.33 6.19 -5.37
C PRO A 87 2.48 5.22 -4.19
N ILE A 88 1.69 4.15 -4.13
CA ILE A 88 1.77 3.15 -3.05
C ILE A 88 3.08 2.36 -3.13
N SER A 89 3.54 2.00 -4.34
CA SER A 89 4.84 1.33 -4.52
C SER A 89 5.99 2.20 -4.01
N LEU A 90 5.95 3.53 -4.27
CA LEU A 90 6.91 4.48 -3.75
C LEU A 90 7.01 4.43 -2.22
N VAL A 91 5.86 4.50 -1.54
CA VAL A 91 5.80 4.49 -0.07
C VAL A 91 6.31 3.17 0.49
N LYS A 92 5.94 2.03 -0.10
CA LYS A 92 6.41 0.69 0.32
C LYS A 92 7.92 0.57 0.26
N ILE A 93 8.51 0.93 -0.89
CA ILE A 93 9.96 0.83 -1.09
C ILE A 93 10.70 1.72 -0.09
N ILE A 94 10.27 2.97 0.09
CA ILE A 94 10.92 3.88 1.04
C ILE A 94 10.81 3.36 2.47
N LEU A 95 9.66 2.85 2.89
CA LEU A 95 9.49 2.30 4.24
C LEU A 95 10.31 1.03 4.48
N ASP A 96 10.46 0.17 3.48
CA ASP A 96 11.34 -1.00 3.58
C ASP A 96 12.80 -0.59 3.73
N PHE A 97 13.21 0.49 3.05
CA PHE A 97 14.53 1.08 3.27
C PHE A 97 14.69 1.70 4.65
N VAL A 98 13.69 2.39 5.17
CA VAL A 98 13.70 2.94 6.54
C VAL A 98 13.84 1.85 7.57
N LYS A 99 13.20 0.68 7.39
CA LYS A 99 13.37 -0.48 8.28
C LYS A 99 14.79 -1.04 8.23
N THR A 100 15.41 -1.06 7.05
CA THR A 100 16.77 -1.61 6.85
C THR A 100 17.84 -0.59 7.26
N GLN A 101 17.56 0.69 7.10
CA GLN A 101 18.51 1.79 7.31
C GLN A 101 17.86 2.92 8.14
N PRO A 102 18.03 2.89 9.46
CA PRO A 102 17.39 3.87 10.36
C PRO A 102 17.90 5.32 10.16
N ALA A 103 18.99 5.52 9.40
CA ALA A 103 19.48 6.85 9.02
C ALA A 103 18.59 7.56 7.98
N LEU A 104 17.69 6.83 7.30
CA LEU A 104 16.73 7.40 6.37
C LEU A 104 15.45 7.76 7.12
N GLU A 105 15.15 9.03 7.25
CA GLU A 105 13.92 9.51 7.89
C GLU A 105 12.96 10.06 6.84
N ILE A 106 11.69 9.71 6.96
CA ILE A 106 10.62 10.28 6.14
C ILE A 106 10.13 11.55 6.81
N LYS A 107 10.12 12.66 6.09
CA LYS A 107 9.60 13.93 6.58
C LYS A 107 8.10 14.07 6.33
N VAL A 108 7.71 13.88 5.09
CA VAL A 108 6.32 14.01 4.63
C VAL A 108 6.17 13.37 3.26
N GLY A 109 4.97 12.91 2.95
CA GLY A 109 4.58 12.51 1.60
C GLY A 109 3.47 13.37 1.05
N LEU A 110 3.41 13.42 -0.26
CA LEU A 110 2.32 14.00 -1.01
C LEU A 110 1.81 12.94 -1.99
N ILE A 111 0.57 12.53 -1.85
CA ILE A 111 -0.05 11.49 -2.65
C ILE A 111 -1.35 12.06 -3.21
N GLU A 112 -1.45 12.13 -4.53
CA GLU A 112 -2.64 12.64 -5.24
C GLU A 112 -3.11 14.03 -4.74
N GLY A 113 -2.16 14.88 -4.30
CA GLY A 113 -2.44 16.25 -3.81
C GLY A 113 -2.73 16.34 -2.30
N GLU A 114 -2.77 15.22 -1.58
CA GLU A 114 -2.93 15.18 -0.13
C GLU A 114 -1.60 15.00 0.59
N VAL A 115 -1.43 15.74 1.68
CA VAL A 115 -0.23 15.68 2.53
C VAL A 115 -0.40 14.55 3.52
N VAL A 116 0.49 13.57 3.47
CA VAL A 116 0.47 12.37 4.31
C VAL A 116 1.58 12.44 5.33
N ALA A 117 1.22 12.37 6.60
CA ALA A 117 2.18 12.32 7.71
C ALA A 117 2.97 10.99 7.74
N PRO A 118 4.19 10.96 8.34
CA PRO A 118 5.00 9.74 8.41
C PRO A 118 4.31 8.56 9.10
N GLY A 119 3.43 8.84 10.08
CA GLY A 119 2.63 7.82 10.77
C GLY A 119 1.61 7.14 9.85
N GLU A 120 0.93 7.92 9.02
CA GLU A 120 -0.09 7.44 8.09
C GLU A 120 0.51 6.68 6.90
N MET A 121 1.75 7.01 6.53
CA MET A 121 2.48 6.26 5.48
C MET A 121 2.66 4.79 5.81
N LYS A 122 2.81 4.43 7.09
CA LYS A 122 2.88 3.02 7.52
C LYS A 122 1.60 2.26 7.17
N ASN A 123 0.45 2.90 7.34
CA ASN A 123 -0.85 2.34 7.00
C ASN A 123 -0.99 2.18 5.47
N LEU A 124 -0.55 3.17 4.70
CA LEU A 124 -0.52 3.10 3.24
C LEU A 124 0.39 1.98 2.71
N ALA A 125 1.53 1.75 3.35
CA ALA A 125 2.42 0.66 2.97
C ALA A 125 1.84 -0.73 3.26
N SER A 126 0.97 -0.87 4.27
CA SER A 126 0.29 -2.13 4.56
C SER A 126 -0.85 -2.42 3.57
N MET A 127 -1.27 -1.44 2.77
CA MET A 127 -2.33 -1.65 1.77
C MET A 127 -1.86 -2.62 0.67
N PRO A 128 -2.71 -3.58 0.29
CA PRO A 128 -2.44 -4.46 -0.85
C PRO A 128 -2.41 -3.68 -2.18
N SER A 129 -2.02 -4.34 -3.27
CA SER A 129 -2.07 -3.74 -4.60
C SER A 129 -3.50 -3.35 -5.00
N ARG A 130 -3.64 -2.41 -5.96
CA ARG A 130 -4.96 -1.99 -6.46
C ARG A 130 -5.82 -3.17 -6.91
N GLU A 131 -5.23 -4.14 -7.57
CA GLU A 131 -5.92 -5.34 -8.04
C GLU A 131 -6.50 -6.16 -6.91
N VAL A 132 -5.72 -6.33 -5.82
CA VAL A 132 -6.17 -7.05 -4.62
C VAL A 132 -7.28 -6.27 -3.89
N LEU A 133 -7.18 -4.93 -3.83
CA LEU A 133 -8.24 -4.09 -3.26
C LEU A 133 -9.55 -4.23 -4.05
N PHE A 134 -9.48 -4.19 -5.38
CA PHE A 134 -10.65 -4.42 -6.23
C PHE A 134 -11.23 -5.82 -6.03
N ALA A 135 -10.38 -6.85 -5.95
CA ALA A 135 -10.83 -8.20 -5.68
C ALA A 135 -11.52 -8.34 -4.30
N GLN A 136 -11.01 -7.64 -3.28
CA GLN A 136 -11.63 -7.60 -1.95
C GLN A 136 -12.99 -6.90 -1.97
N ILE A 137 -13.11 -5.79 -2.68
CA ILE A 137 -14.39 -5.07 -2.83
C ILE A 137 -15.41 -5.95 -3.56
N LEU A 138 -15.02 -6.57 -4.67
CA LEU A 138 -15.90 -7.48 -5.41
C LEU A 138 -16.29 -8.70 -4.58
N GLY A 139 -15.35 -9.29 -3.85
CA GLY A 139 -15.60 -10.38 -2.91
C GLY A 139 -16.58 -9.96 -1.80
N GLY A 140 -16.40 -8.75 -1.25
CA GLY A 140 -17.31 -8.21 -0.23
C GLY A 140 -18.75 -8.04 -0.72
N ILE A 141 -18.95 -7.68 -1.98
CA ILE A 141 -20.29 -7.59 -2.60
C ILE A 141 -20.93 -8.98 -2.78
N GLN A 142 -20.11 -10.00 -3.06
CA GLN A 142 -20.60 -11.37 -3.25
C GLN A 142 -20.84 -12.14 -1.94
N MET A 143 -20.15 -11.75 -0.85
CA MET A 143 -20.26 -12.42 0.44
C MET A 143 -21.70 -12.56 0.97
N PRO A 144 -22.57 -11.54 0.97
CA PRO A 144 -23.93 -11.68 1.47
C PRO A 144 -24.73 -12.75 0.72
N ALA A 145 -24.60 -12.82 -0.60
CA ALA A 145 -25.29 -13.82 -1.42
C ALA A 145 -24.79 -15.25 -1.10
N ALA A 146 -23.48 -15.43 -0.95
CA ALA A 146 -22.88 -16.69 -0.57
C ALA A 146 -23.28 -17.13 0.85
N GLN A 147 -23.40 -16.18 1.79
CA GLN A 147 -23.85 -16.45 3.15
C GLN A 147 -25.31 -16.95 3.18
N VAL A 148 -26.22 -16.32 2.43
CA VAL A 148 -27.61 -16.78 2.33
C VAL A 148 -27.68 -18.21 1.76
N GLY A 149 -26.93 -18.48 0.69
CA GLY A 149 -26.81 -19.83 0.14
C GLY A 149 -26.27 -20.85 1.15
N GLY A 150 -25.26 -20.47 1.92
CA GLY A 150 -24.67 -21.29 2.98
C GLY A 150 -25.65 -21.61 4.11
N VAL A 151 -26.45 -20.63 4.55
CA VAL A 151 -27.50 -20.85 5.57
C VAL A 151 -28.54 -21.83 5.08
N VAL A 152 -29.05 -21.67 3.86
CA VAL A 152 -30.01 -22.59 3.28
C VAL A 152 -29.41 -24.00 3.19
N HIS A 153 -28.18 -24.13 2.72
CA HIS A 153 -27.49 -25.41 2.64
C HIS A 153 -27.31 -26.07 4.02
N SER A 154 -26.95 -25.30 5.05
CA SER A 154 -26.81 -25.83 6.41
C SER A 154 -28.09 -26.32 7.01
N LEU A 155 -29.22 -25.67 6.73
CA LEU A 155 -30.56 -26.15 7.15
C LEU A 155 -30.91 -27.51 6.51
N PHE A 156 -30.64 -27.66 5.22
CA PHE A 156 -30.84 -28.97 4.55
C PHE A 156 -29.94 -30.06 5.15
N GLN A 157 -28.68 -29.74 5.42
CA GLN A 157 -27.74 -30.68 6.06
C GLN A 157 -28.20 -31.10 7.47
N GLN A 158 -28.75 -30.18 8.24
CA GLN A 158 -29.28 -30.49 9.57
C GLN A 158 -30.50 -31.43 9.49
N VAL A 159 -31.43 -31.14 8.59
CA VAL A 159 -32.61 -32.03 8.39
C VAL A 159 -32.18 -33.42 7.93
N LEU A 160 -31.28 -33.51 6.95
CA LEU A 160 -30.72 -34.77 6.49
C LEU A 160 -29.97 -35.52 7.58
N GLY A 161 -29.24 -34.82 8.44
CA GLY A 161 -28.54 -35.40 9.59
C GLY A 161 -29.50 -36.04 10.59
N VAL A 162 -30.62 -35.36 10.93
CA VAL A 162 -31.66 -35.91 11.83
C VAL A 162 -32.31 -37.11 11.21
N LEU A 163 -32.66 -37.08 9.92
CA LEU A 163 -33.26 -38.23 9.23
C LEU A 163 -32.34 -39.44 9.18
N LYS A 164 -31.06 -39.23 8.89
CA LYS A 164 -30.03 -40.29 8.93
C LYS A 164 -29.88 -40.88 10.31
N ALA A 165 -29.74 -40.05 11.33
CA ALA A 165 -29.63 -40.51 12.72
C ALA A 165 -30.85 -41.32 13.15
N ARG A 166 -32.04 -40.94 12.70
CA ARG A 166 -33.26 -41.69 12.98
C ARG A 166 -33.32 -43.02 12.22
N ALA A 167 -32.89 -43.02 10.96
CA ALA A 167 -32.79 -44.24 10.17
C ALA A 167 -31.81 -45.26 10.80
N ASP A 168 -30.64 -44.78 11.24
CA ASP A 168 -29.64 -45.60 11.90
C ASP A 168 -30.13 -46.17 13.23
N GLN A 169 -30.91 -45.40 14.02
CA GLN A 169 -31.55 -45.88 15.23
C GLN A 169 -32.58 -47.00 14.95
N LEU A 170 -33.35 -46.84 13.91
CA LEU A 170 -34.33 -47.86 13.51
C LEU A 170 -33.66 -49.13 12.98
N ALA A 171 -32.59 -49.02 12.21
CA ALA A 171 -31.80 -50.15 11.73
C ALA A 171 -31.13 -50.91 12.91
N GLY A 172 -30.48 -50.15 13.83
CA GLY A 172 -29.87 -50.77 15.02
C GLY A 172 -30.89 -51.39 15.98
N SER A 173 -32.13 -50.88 16.06
CA SER A 173 -33.19 -51.50 16.84
C SER A 173 -33.79 -52.77 16.19
N ALA A 174 -33.69 -52.89 14.87
CA ALA A 174 -34.12 -54.10 14.13
C ALA A 174 -33.13 -55.27 14.28
N GLU A 175 -31.85 -54.97 14.50
CA GLU A 175 -30.79 -55.98 14.67
C GLU A 175 -30.67 -56.46 16.11
N ALA A 176 -31.29 -55.75 17.08
CA ALA A 176 -31.31 -56.09 18.49
C ALA A 176 -32.53 -56.91 18.93
N ALA A 177 -33.34 -57.38 18.00
CA ALA A 177 -34.43 -58.36 18.33
C ALA A 177 -33.82 -59.76 18.49
N PRO A 178 -33.72 -60.34 19.70
CA PRO A 178 -33.19 -61.67 19.88
C PRO A 178 -34.17 -62.67 19.23
N GLY A 179 -33.65 -63.43 18.27
CA GLY A 179 -34.36 -64.63 17.80
C GLY A 179 -34.68 -65.56 18.97
N THR A 180 -35.95 -65.59 19.38
CA THR A 180 -36.51 -66.61 20.24
C THR A 180 -36.77 -67.76 19.33
N ASP A 181 -35.86 -68.75 19.32
CA ASP A 181 -36.21 -70.12 18.96
C ASP A 181 -35.57 -71.10 19.90
N GLN A 182 -36.36 -72.04 20.36
CA GLN A 182 -36.16 -73.11 21.32
C GLN A 182 -34.97 -74.01 21.09
#